data_4b382da4717af867f594f4434dce9146
#
_entry.id   4b382da4717af867f594f4434dce9146
#
_cell.length_a   1.000
_cell.length_b   1.000
_cell.length_c   1.000
_cell.angle_alpha   90.00
_cell.angle_beta   90.00
_cell.angle_gamma   90.00
#
_symmetry.space_group_name_H-M   'P 1'
#
loop_
_entity.id
_entity.type
_entity.pdbx_description
1 polymer ?
#
loop_
_entity_poly.entity_id
_entity_poly.type
_entity_poly.pdbx_seq_one_letter_code
_entity_poly.pdbx_strand_id
1 'polypeptide(L)'
;MTNRISLATLLLCAGLFSTSLGAQDLAVHLDGDYLRVSLPRIDFLQGRPLDRLKDGGSVAFLGQLTITLTPTSLNPIARSVGRFALSYDIWEERFSVTKIGQTPDSRRSASHLSAQATENWCLDNLGIDRSQLPTDKQFYVNLDLRVEDPRDQPGIIGDPGINLTRLIEIFGRPSRSAQPRWLKSSGPFRLDDLRKTEIRGTRG
;
A
#
# COMPACT_ATOMS: atom_id res chain seq x y z
N MET A 1 50.85 -33.24 -49.56
CA MET A 1 50.20 -31.87 -49.73
C MET A 1 49.13 -31.79 -48.69
N THR A 2 49.41 -31.13 -47.62
CA THR A 2 48.60 -31.06 -46.39
C THR A 2 47.80 -29.77 -46.33
N ASN A 3 46.50 -29.89 -46.35
CA ASN A 3 45.59 -28.74 -46.21
C ASN A 3 45.16 -28.65 -44.73
N ARG A 4 45.64 -27.61 -44.04
CA ARG A 4 45.25 -27.28 -42.68
C ARG A 4 44.06 -26.33 -42.75
N ILE A 5 42.91 -26.81 -42.36
CA ILE A 5 41.69 -26.00 -42.16
C ILE A 5 41.74 -25.50 -40.72
N SER A 6 41.92 -24.16 -40.63
CA SER A 6 41.91 -23.43 -39.35
C SER A 6 40.46 -23.26 -38.87
N LEU A 7 40.12 -23.88 -37.75
CA LEU A 7 38.80 -23.76 -37.12
C LEU A 7 38.80 -22.48 -36.29
N ALA A 8 38.19 -21.40 -36.80
CA ALA A 8 37.96 -20.17 -36.08
C ALA A 8 36.81 -20.40 -35.10
N THR A 9 37.13 -20.48 -33.82
CA THR A 9 36.18 -20.60 -32.72
C THR A 9 35.51 -19.26 -32.51
N LEU A 10 34.27 -19.13 -32.98
CA LEU A 10 33.41 -17.95 -32.76
C LEU A 10 32.84 -18.07 -31.34
N LEU A 11 33.46 -17.34 -30.38
CA LEU A 11 32.96 -17.23 -29.01
C LEU A 11 31.77 -16.24 -29.02
N LEU A 12 30.57 -16.83 -29.04
CA LEU A 12 29.31 -16.07 -28.91
C LEU A 12 29.10 -15.71 -27.42
N CYS A 13 29.53 -14.50 -27.03
CA CYS A 13 29.19 -13.94 -25.72
C CYS A 13 27.71 -13.61 -25.69
N ALA A 14 26.89 -14.57 -25.24
CA ALA A 14 25.52 -14.33 -24.86
C ALA A 14 25.52 -13.51 -23.56
N GLY A 15 25.44 -12.19 -23.70
CA GLY A 15 25.20 -11.28 -22.58
C GLY A 15 23.84 -11.60 -21.98
N LEU A 16 23.84 -12.23 -20.80
CA LEU A 16 22.66 -12.39 -19.95
C LEU A 16 22.26 -10.98 -19.47
N PHE A 17 21.39 -10.31 -20.21
CA PHE A 17 20.65 -9.18 -19.68
C PHE A 17 19.70 -9.75 -18.62
N SER A 18 20.18 -9.78 -17.38
CA SER A 18 19.30 -9.94 -16.21
C SER A 18 18.39 -8.70 -16.17
N THR A 19 17.24 -8.77 -16.83
CA THR A 19 16.14 -7.86 -16.55
C THR A 19 15.71 -8.12 -15.12
N SER A 20 16.24 -7.33 -14.18
CA SER A 20 15.62 -7.23 -12.86
C SER A 20 14.19 -6.78 -13.10
N LEU A 21 13.22 -7.72 -12.97
CA LEU A 21 11.84 -7.35 -12.77
C LEU A 21 11.87 -6.45 -11.52
N GLY A 22 11.77 -5.14 -11.75
CA GLY A 22 11.75 -4.16 -10.68
C GLY A 22 10.59 -4.54 -9.76
N ALA A 23 10.90 -5.09 -8.60
CA ALA A 23 9.96 -5.12 -7.51
C ALA A 23 9.48 -3.67 -7.38
N GLN A 24 8.18 -3.44 -7.59
CA GLN A 24 7.62 -2.10 -7.46
C GLN A 24 7.77 -1.71 -5.99
N ASP A 25 8.81 -0.92 -5.72
CA ASP A 25 9.16 -0.54 -4.37
C ASP A 25 8.15 0.46 -3.84
N LEU A 26 7.77 0.26 -2.59
CA LEU A 26 6.98 1.21 -1.83
C LEU A 26 7.78 2.50 -1.70
N ALA A 27 7.38 3.54 -2.44
CA ALA A 27 8.00 4.85 -2.33
C ALA A 27 7.49 5.54 -1.06
N VAL A 28 8.41 6.14 -0.31
CA VAL A 28 8.13 6.80 0.96
C VAL A 28 8.56 8.26 0.86
N HIS A 29 7.69 9.17 1.25
CA HIS A 29 7.93 10.61 1.22
C HIS A 29 7.29 11.31 2.39
N LEU A 30 7.73 12.53 2.68
CA LEU A 30 7.08 13.43 3.61
C LEU A 30 6.12 14.34 2.84
N ASP A 31 4.94 14.55 3.39
CA ASP A 31 3.94 15.50 2.93
C ASP A 31 3.46 16.30 4.15
N GLY A 32 4.05 17.48 4.33
CA GLY A 32 3.89 18.28 5.55
C GLY A 32 4.28 17.52 6.81
N ASP A 33 3.35 17.37 7.72
CA ASP A 33 3.56 16.70 9.00
C ASP A 33 3.37 15.19 8.95
N TYR A 34 3.18 14.61 7.76
CA TYR A 34 2.91 13.18 7.62
C TYR A 34 3.94 12.48 6.75
N LEU A 35 4.35 11.29 7.17
CA LEU A 35 4.98 10.30 6.29
C LEU A 35 3.88 9.60 5.51
N ARG A 36 3.99 9.61 4.19
CA ARG A 36 3.08 8.96 3.26
C ARG A 36 3.80 7.95 2.40
N VAL A 37 3.03 7.10 1.76
CA VAL A 37 3.53 6.07 0.85
C VAL A 37 2.81 6.16 -0.48
N SER A 38 3.53 5.83 -1.54
CA SER A 38 2.97 5.68 -2.87
C SER A 38 3.52 4.43 -3.55
N LEU A 39 2.71 3.84 -4.39
CA LEU A 39 3.06 2.71 -5.25
C LEU A 39 2.58 3.02 -6.66
N PRO A 40 3.43 2.85 -7.69
CA PRO A 40 3.03 3.07 -9.08
C PRO A 40 1.81 2.22 -9.48
N ARG A 41 1.77 0.99 -8.97
CA ARG A 41 0.63 0.07 -9.09
C ARG A 41 0.59 -0.82 -7.86
N ILE A 42 -0.49 -0.76 -7.11
CA ILE A 42 -0.75 -1.69 -6.02
C ILE A 42 -1.71 -2.79 -6.48
N ASP A 43 -2.59 -2.45 -7.45
CA ASP A 43 -3.51 -3.37 -8.13
C ASP A 43 -4.38 -4.17 -7.16
N PHE A 44 -4.92 -3.54 -6.13
CA PHE A 44 -5.82 -4.23 -5.20
C PHE A 44 -7.28 -4.26 -5.69
N LEU A 45 -7.62 -3.39 -6.66
CA LEU A 45 -8.93 -3.39 -7.31
C LEU A 45 -8.95 -4.37 -8.50
N GLN A 46 -8.67 -5.66 -8.22
CA GLN A 46 -8.63 -6.74 -9.21
C GLN A 46 -9.33 -8.00 -8.68
N GLY A 47 -9.72 -8.88 -9.60
CA GLY A 47 -10.33 -10.17 -9.30
C GLY A 47 -11.60 -10.02 -8.46
N ARG A 48 -11.78 -10.90 -7.48
CA ARG A 48 -13.02 -10.97 -6.66
C ARG A 48 -13.49 -9.64 -6.07
N PRO A 49 -12.62 -8.77 -5.53
CA PRO A 49 -13.06 -7.46 -5.04
C PRO A 49 -13.69 -6.60 -6.15
N LEU A 50 -13.04 -6.55 -7.31
CA LEU A 50 -13.53 -5.79 -8.46
C LEU A 50 -14.83 -6.38 -9.00
N ASP A 51 -14.91 -7.71 -9.15
CA ASP A 51 -16.12 -8.39 -9.64
C ASP A 51 -17.31 -8.05 -8.74
N ARG A 52 -17.14 -8.14 -7.41
CA ARG A 52 -18.18 -7.79 -6.44
C ARG A 52 -18.62 -6.33 -6.55
N LEU A 53 -17.69 -5.40 -6.79
CA LEU A 53 -18.01 -3.99 -6.98
C LEU A 53 -18.82 -3.78 -8.26
N LYS A 54 -18.44 -4.44 -9.35
CA LYS A 54 -19.16 -4.38 -10.65
C LYS A 54 -20.54 -5.04 -10.59
N ASP A 55 -20.75 -6.01 -9.71
CA ASP A 55 -22.04 -6.61 -9.43
C ASP A 55 -22.95 -5.73 -8.53
N GLY A 56 -22.56 -4.47 -8.30
CA GLY A 56 -23.33 -3.51 -7.49
C GLY A 56 -23.15 -3.67 -5.98
N GLY A 57 -22.24 -4.55 -5.54
CA GLY A 57 -21.90 -4.69 -4.13
C GLY A 57 -20.92 -3.62 -3.66
N SER A 58 -20.77 -3.47 -2.36
CA SER A 58 -19.70 -2.70 -1.74
C SER A 58 -18.61 -3.62 -1.19
N VAL A 59 -17.37 -3.11 -1.20
CA VAL A 59 -16.22 -3.83 -0.64
C VAL A 59 -15.50 -2.90 0.34
N ALA A 60 -15.17 -3.42 1.50
CA ALA A 60 -14.34 -2.70 2.45
C ALA A 60 -12.92 -3.25 2.45
N PHE A 61 -11.95 -2.34 2.47
CA PHE A 61 -10.53 -2.63 2.62
C PHE A 61 -10.02 -2.09 3.95
N LEU A 62 -9.17 -2.87 4.57
CA LEU A 62 -8.43 -2.46 5.76
C LEU A 62 -6.98 -2.20 5.35
N GLY A 63 -6.50 -0.99 5.62
CA GLY A 63 -5.11 -0.59 5.38
C GLY A 63 -4.39 -0.33 6.70
N GLN A 64 -3.17 -0.82 6.81
CA GLN A 64 -2.28 -0.54 7.93
C GLN A 64 -0.91 -0.14 7.40
N LEU A 65 -0.40 1.00 7.88
CA LEU A 65 0.95 1.45 7.68
C LEU A 65 1.69 1.39 9.01
N THR A 66 2.88 0.78 9.05
CA THR A 66 3.66 0.63 10.28
C THR A 66 5.11 1.01 10.06
N ILE A 67 5.73 1.54 11.11
CA ILE A 67 7.16 1.83 11.19
C ILE A 67 7.81 0.83 12.14
N THR A 68 8.88 0.19 11.70
CA THR A 68 9.68 -0.75 12.50
C THR A 68 11.15 -0.39 12.45
N LEU A 69 11.92 -0.75 13.49
CA LEU A 69 13.37 -0.50 13.52
C LEU A 69 14.18 -1.59 12.80
N THR A 70 13.57 -2.75 12.57
CA THR A 70 14.17 -3.84 11.80
C THR A 70 13.15 -4.41 10.83
N PRO A 71 13.58 -5.01 9.71
CA PRO A 71 12.66 -5.52 8.68
C PRO A 71 11.68 -6.59 9.20
N THR A 72 12.12 -7.36 10.19
CA THR A 72 11.38 -8.52 10.73
C THR A 72 10.69 -8.24 12.07
N SER A 73 10.75 -6.98 12.57
CA SER A 73 10.14 -6.66 13.85
C SER A 73 8.62 -6.77 13.81
N LEU A 74 8.07 -7.51 14.76
CA LEU A 74 6.62 -7.61 14.96
C LEU A 74 6.06 -6.44 15.78
N ASN A 75 6.92 -5.67 16.43
CA ASN A 75 6.55 -4.54 17.29
C ASN A 75 6.80 -3.22 16.56
N PRO A 76 5.79 -2.60 15.96
CA PRO A 76 5.94 -1.30 15.34
C PRO A 76 6.07 -0.20 16.39
N ILE A 77 6.92 0.80 16.10
CA ILE A 77 7.07 2.01 16.92
C ILE A 77 6.03 3.07 16.60
N ALA A 78 5.49 3.04 15.38
CA ALA A 78 4.40 3.91 14.95
C ALA A 78 3.45 3.13 14.02
N ARG A 79 2.18 3.53 14.02
CA ARG A 79 1.14 2.84 13.26
C ARG A 79 0.03 3.79 12.83
N SER A 80 -0.42 3.63 11.59
CA SER A 80 -1.65 4.21 11.08
C SER A 80 -2.54 3.10 10.53
N VAL A 81 -3.83 3.17 10.79
CA VAL A 81 -4.83 2.23 10.24
C VAL A 81 -5.98 3.00 9.63
N GLY A 82 -6.56 2.44 8.59
CA GLY A 82 -7.72 2.99 7.91
C GLY A 82 -8.66 1.90 7.40
N ARG A 83 -9.94 2.20 7.40
CA ARG A 83 -10.98 1.39 6.77
C ARG A 83 -11.56 2.18 5.61
N PHE A 84 -11.56 1.60 4.43
CA PHE A 84 -12.00 2.22 3.18
C PHE A 84 -13.19 1.42 2.64
N ALA A 85 -14.35 2.03 2.57
CA ALA A 85 -15.53 1.46 1.92
C ALA A 85 -15.58 1.95 0.48
N LEU A 86 -15.64 1.02 -0.45
CA LEU A 86 -15.66 1.29 -1.89
C LEU A 86 -16.99 0.85 -2.49
N SER A 87 -17.45 1.62 -3.46
CA SER A 87 -18.55 1.28 -4.35
C SER A 87 -18.19 1.63 -5.80
N TYR A 88 -18.91 1.07 -6.75
CA TYR A 88 -18.69 1.28 -8.17
C TYR A 88 -20.01 1.67 -8.84
N ASP A 89 -19.96 2.75 -9.59
CA ASP A 89 -21.06 3.17 -10.46
C ASP A 89 -20.89 2.50 -11.83
N ILE A 90 -21.83 1.60 -12.14
CA ILE A 90 -21.81 0.83 -13.39
C ILE A 90 -22.13 1.68 -14.63
N TRP A 91 -22.82 2.79 -14.47
CA TRP A 91 -23.19 3.67 -15.58
C TRP A 91 -22.06 4.62 -15.96
N GLU A 92 -21.38 5.16 -14.96
CA GLU A 92 -20.27 6.08 -15.15
C GLU A 92 -18.91 5.36 -15.24
N GLU A 93 -18.87 4.07 -14.91
CA GLU A 93 -17.65 3.26 -14.80
C GLU A 93 -16.62 3.89 -13.84
N ARG A 94 -17.11 4.41 -12.72
CA ARG A 94 -16.31 5.14 -11.73
C ARG A 94 -16.47 4.58 -10.32
N PHE A 95 -15.41 4.78 -9.55
CA PHE A 95 -15.38 4.37 -8.15
C PHE A 95 -15.70 5.55 -7.23
N SER A 96 -16.33 5.21 -6.12
CA SER A 96 -16.44 6.07 -4.96
C SER A 96 -15.81 5.40 -3.76
N VAL A 97 -15.09 6.16 -2.94
CA VAL A 97 -14.38 5.66 -1.77
C VAL A 97 -14.67 6.54 -0.57
N THR A 98 -14.88 5.92 0.57
CA THR A 98 -15.03 6.60 1.85
C THR A 98 -14.06 6.00 2.86
N LYS A 99 -13.17 6.82 3.41
CA LYS A 99 -12.41 6.47 4.62
C LYS A 99 -13.34 6.65 5.80
N ILE A 100 -13.57 5.57 6.52
CA ILE A 100 -14.38 5.58 7.73
C ILE A 100 -13.45 5.94 8.89
N GLY A 101 -13.68 7.08 9.51
CA GLY A 101 -12.94 7.55 10.67
C GLY A 101 -13.49 7.03 11.98
N GLN A 102 -12.81 7.37 13.09
CA GLN A 102 -13.26 7.01 14.45
C GLN A 102 -14.45 7.86 14.90
N THR A 103 -14.54 9.08 14.38
CA THR A 103 -15.64 10.01 14.62
C THR A 103 -16.34 10.34 13.29
N PRO A 104 -17.62 10.73 13.30
CA PRO A 104 -18.34 11.15 12.08
C PRO A 104 -17.59 12.24 11.31
N ASP A 105 -16.99 13.21 12.01
CA ASP A 105 -16.25 14.33 11.42
C ASP A 105 -14.91 13.94 10.79
N SER A 106 -14.38 12.76 11.12
CA SER A 106 -13.15 12.24 10.52
C SER A 106 -13.37 11.42 9.25
N ARG A 107 -14.63 11.37 8.77
CA ARG A 107 -14.96 10.72 7.49
C ARG A 107 -14.49 11.57 6.33
N ARG A 108 -13.80 10.95 5.37
CA ARG A 108 -13.40 11.57 4.11
C ARG A 108 -13.91 10.73 2.96
N SER A 109 -14.37 11.36 1.89
CA SER A 109 -14.88 10.66 0.71
C SER A 109 -14.38 11.32 -0.56
N ALA A 110 -14.27 10.51 -1.61
CA ALA A 110 -14.05 10.96 -2.98
C ALA A 110 -14.89 10.09 -3.92
N SER A 111 -15.31 10.65 -5.05
CA SER A 111 -16.15 10.00 -6.05
C SER A 111 -15.63 10.27 -7.46
N HIS A 112 -16.21 9.58 -8.45
CA HIS A 112 -15.88 9.70 -9.88
C HIS A 112 -14.40 9.35 -10.20
N LEU A 113 -13.80 8.46 -9.39
CA LEU A 113 -12.39 8.07 -9.52
C LEU A 113 -12.22 6.91 -10.52
N SER A 114 -11.09 6.90 -11.22
CA SER A 114 -10.60 5.69 -11.89
C SER A 114 -10.10 4.67 -10.85
N ALA A 115 -9.88 3.41 -11.24
CA ALA A 115 -9.33 2.39 -10.36
C ALA A 115 -8.00 2.85 -9.73
N GLN A 116 -7.05 3.30 -10.55
CA GLN A 116 -5.75 3.78 -10.08
C GLN A 116 -5.87 4.98 -9.14
N ALA A 117 -6.76 5.94 -9.45
CA ALA A 117 -6.98 7.11 -8.59
C ALA A 117 -7.59 6.70 -7.24
N THR A 118 -8.46 5.68 -7.22
CA THR A 118 -9.04 5.15 -5.98
C THR A 118 -7.98 4.47 -5.12
N GLU A 119 -7.12 3.67 -5.74
CA GLU A 119 -6.00 3.02 -5.06
C GLU A 119 -5.04 4.04 -4.44
N ASN A 120 -4.63 5.04 -5.22
CA ASN A 120 -3.78 6.12 -4.74
C ASN A 120 -4.45 6.89 -3.60
N TRP A 121 -5.73 7.22 -3.73
CA TRP A 121 -6.48 7.93 -2.69
C TRP A 121 -6.50 7.16 -1.36
N CYS A 122 -6.63 5.84 -1.41
CA CYS A 122 -6.55 5.01 -0.20
C CYS A 122 -5.17 5.11 0.47
N LEU A 123 -4.09 5.06 -0.33
CA LEU A 123 -2.72 5.18 0.19
C LEU A 123 -2.43 6.57 0.75
N ASP A 124 -2.85 7.63 0.06
CA ASP A 124 -2.68 9.02 0.50
C ASP A 124 -3.41 9.32 1.82
N ASN A 125 -4.43 8.52 2.12
CA ASN A 125 -5.17 8.64 3.38
C ASN A 125 -4.61 7.72 4.50
N LEU A 126 -3.48 7.03 4.27
CA LEU A 126 -2.73 6.30 5.27
C LEU A 126 -1.43 7.06 5.58
N GLY A 127 -1.45 8.00 6.51
CA GLY A 127 -0.26 8.76 6.92
C GLY A 127 0.12 8.47 8.37
N ILE A 128 1.42 8.49 8.67
CA ILE A 128 1.96 8.45 10.03
C ILE A 128 2.48 9.84 10.37
N ASP A 129 2.09 10.36 11.54
CA ASP A 129 2.56 11.64 12.01
C ASP A 129 4.09 11.63 12.16
N ARG A 130 4.73 12.66 11.62
CA ARG A 130 6.18 12.83 11.61
C ARG A 130 6.79 12.85 13.01
N SER A 131 6.05 13.32 14.00
CA SER A 131 6.50 13.33 15.40
C SER A 131 6.70 11.93 15.99
N GLN A 132 6.08 10.91 15.39
CA GLN A 132 6.21 9.51 15.79
C GLN A 132 7.41 8.81 15.13
N LEU A 133 8.13 9.47 14.22
CA LEU A 133 9.25 8.89 13.51
C LEU A 133 10.55 9.02 14.30
N PRO A 134 11.44 8.02 14.27
CA PRO A 134 12.74 8.12 14.92
C PRO A 134 13.61 9.15 14.19
N THR A 135 14.25 10.04 14.94
CA THR A 135 15.10 11.10 14.39
C THR A 135 16.53 10.64 14.13
N ASP A 136 17.04 9.72 14.94
CA ASP A 136 18.44 9.29 15.01
C ASP A 136 18.69 7.87 14.51
N LYS A 137 17.62 7.10 14.24
CA LYS A 137 17.70 5.69 13.83
C LYS A 137 17.14 5.48 12.42
N GLN A 138 17.64 4.43 11.79
CA GLN A 138 17.03 3.92 10.56
C GLN A 138 15.73 3.19 10.90
N PHE A 139 14.78 3.24 9.96
CA PHE A 139 13.50 2.58 10.09
C PHE A 139 13.03 1.98 8.76
N TYR A 140 12.09 1.09 8.87
CA TYR A 140 11.42 0.42 7.76
C TYR A 140 9.93 0.76 7.78
N VAL A 141 9.37 0.87 6.59
CA VAL A 141 7.94 1.17 6.37
C VAL A 141 7.29 -0.08 5.81
N ASN A 142 6.22 -0.53 6.47
CA ASN A 142 5.48 -1.70 6.03
C ASN A 142 4.02 -1.31 5.78
N LEU A 143 3.51 -1.66 4.61
CA LEU A 143 2.12 -1.54 4.21
C LEU A 143 1.47 -2.92 4.23
N ASP A 144 0.36 -3.04 4.92
CA ASP A 144 -0.53 -4.21 4.91
C ASP A 144 -1.93 -3.74 4.48
N LEU A 145 -2.37 -4.17 3.31
CA LEU A 145 -3.71 -3.90 2.82
C LEU A 145 -4.43 -5.23 2.63
N ARG A 146 -5.69 -5.32 3.05
CA ARG A 146 -6.50 -6.54 2.92
C ARG A 146 -7.97 -6.20 2.70
N VAL A 147 -8.67 -7.11 2.04
CA VAL A 147 -10.14 -7.08 1.98
C VAL A 147 -10.70 -7.43 3.36
N GLU A 148 -11.67 -6.66 3.83
CA GLU A 148 -12.34 -6.94 5.10
C GLU A 148 -13.28 -8.16 4.94
N ASP A 149 -13.22 -9.08 5.90
CA ASP A 149 -14.21 -10.17 5.96
C ASP A 149 -15.57 -9.59 6.40
N PRO A 150 -16.65 -9.86 5.66
CA PRO A 150 -17.99 -9.46 6.09
C PRO A 150 -18.35 -9.93 7.50
N ARG A 151 -17.73 -11.01 7.97
CA ARG A 151 -17.92 -11.54 9.33
C ARG A 151 -17.19 -10.73 10.42
N ASP A 152 -16.18 -9.97 10.02
CA ASP A 152 -15.45 -9.06 10.91
C ASP A 152 -16.12 -7.68 11.00
N GLN A 153 -17.16 -7.44 10.19
CA GLN A 153 -17.95 -6.21 10.27
C GLN A 153 -18.71 -6.18 11.60
N PRO A 154 -18.59 -5.09 12.37
CA PRO A 154 -19.51 -4.84 13.48
C PRO A 154 -20.93 -4.78 12.89
N GLY A 155 -21.88 -5.39 13.58
CA GLY A 155 -23.28 -5.38 13.17
C GLY A 155 -23.69 -3.97 12.78
N ILE A 156 -24.28 -3.81 11.60
CA ILE A 156 -24.54 -2.53 10.90
C ILE A 156 -25.51 -1.62 11.67
N ILE A 157 -26.11 -2.11 12.74
CA ILE A 157 -27.14 -1.39 13.49
C ILE A 157 -26.50 -0.80 14.75
N GLY A 158 -26.08 0.46 14.67
CA GLY A 158 -25.94 1.34 15.83
C GLY A 158 -24.54 1.66 16.35
N ASP A 159 -23.46 1.23 15.68
CA ASP A 159 -22.12 1.58 16.16
C ASP A 159 -21.54 2.79 15.37
N PRO A 160 -21.47 3.98 15.97
CA PRO A 160 -21.15 5.23 15.26
C PRO A 160 -19.67 5.40 14.92
N GLY A 161 -18.80 4.41 15.14
CA GLY A 161 -17.38 4.56 14.91
C GLY A 161 -16.60 3.27 14.76
N ILE A 162 -15.39 3.39 14.25
CA ILE A 162 -14.44 2.29 14.19
C ILE A 162 -13.67 2.24 15.51
N ASN A 163 -13.73 1.09 16.17
CA ASN A 163 -12.86 0.81 17.31
C ASN A 163 -11.43 0.51 16.81
N LEU A 164 -10.49 1.42 17.06
CA LEU A 164 -9.09 1.26 16.68
C LEU A 164 -8.46 -0.02 17.23
N THR A 165 -8.80 -0.39 18.47
CA THR A 165 -8.33 -1.62 19.11
C THR A 165 -8.76 -2.84 18.29
N ARG A 166 -10.00 -2.86 17.81
CA ARG A 166 -10.52 -3.95 16.98
C ARG A 166 -9.82 -4.04 15.63
N LEU A 167 -9.51 -2.90 14.99
CA LEU A 167 -8.72 -2.91 13.75
C LEU A 167 -7.32 -3.50 14.00
N ILE A 168 -6.68 -3.11 15.07
CA ILE A 168 -5.36 -3.65 15.44
C ILE A 168 -5.43 -5.15 15.69
N GLU A 169 -6.46 -5.64 16.38
CA GLU A 169 -6.70 -7.07 16.60
C GLU A 169 -6.90 -7.84 15.28
N ILE A 170 -7.65 -7.28 14.32
CA ILE A 170 -7.84 -7.88 13.00
C ILE A 170 -6.49 -8.07 12.30
N PHE A 171 -5.61 -7.06 12.35
CA PHE A 171 -4.28 -7.16 11.78
C PHE A 171 -3.35 -8.13 12.52
N GLY A 172 -3.56 -8.34 13.81
CA GLY A 172 -2.83 -9.31 14.63
C GLY A 172 -3.24 -10.77 14.37
N ARG A 173 -4.41 -11.01 13.80
CA ARG A 173 -4.88 -12.36 13.49
C ARG A 173 -4.25 -12.89 12.21
N PRO A 174 -3.91 -14.19 12.13
CA PRO A 174 -3.49 -14.79 10.88
C PRO A 174 -4.62 -14.63 9.85
N SER A 175 -4.27 -14.12 8.67
CA SER A 175 -5.26 -13.99 7.58
C SER A 175 -5.77 -15.38 7.21
N ARG A 176 -7.08 -15.56 7.19
CA ARG A 176 -7.66 -16.76 6.63
C ARG A 176 -7.30 -16.82 5.15
N SER A 177 -6.82 -17.96 4.69
CA SER A 177 -6.23 -18.18 3.36
C SER A 177 -7.09 -17.83 2.14
N ALA A 178 -8.30 -17.33 2.35
CA ALA A 178 -9.27 -17.03 1.30
C ALA A 178 -9.37 -15.54 0.94
N GLN A 179 -8.70 -14.64 1.69
CA GLN A 179 -8.86 -13.20 1.44
C GLN A 179 -7.62 -12.57 0.79
N PRO A 180 -7.82 -11.76 -0.26
CA PRO A 180 -6.72 -11.03 -0.87
C PRO A 180 -6.03 -10.11 0.14
N ARG A 181 -4.70 -10.14 0.14
CA ARG A 181 -3.84 -9.33 0.99
C ARG A 181 -2.61 -8.87 0.22
N TRP A 182 -2.27 -7.61 0.37
CA TRP A 182 -1.10 -7.00 -0.26
C TRP A 182 -0.16 -6.52 0.83
N LEU A 183 1.04 -7.08 0.84
CA LEU A 183 2.10 -6.73 1.77
C LEU A 183 3.25 -6.11 0.98
N LYS A 184 3.67 -4.94 1.41
CA LYS A 184 4.84 -4.25 0.87
C LYS A 184 5.68 -3.72 2.02
N SER A 185 7.00 -3.78 1.84
CA SER A 185 7.96 -3.25 2.81
C SER A 185 9.05 -2.51 2.06
N SER A 186 9.52 -1.41 2.62
CA SER A 186 10.61 -0.62 2.06
C SER A 186 11.48 -0.04 3.17
N GLY A 187 12.74 0.22 2.86
CA GLY A 187 13.75 0.75 3.78
C GLY A 187 15.10 0.05 3.65
N PRO A 188 16.11 0.43 4.45
CA PRO A 188 16.00 1.38 5.58
C PRO A 188 15.94 2.86 5.14
N PHE A 189 15.17 3.66 5.87
CA PHE A 189 15.10 5.11 5.69
C PHE A 189 15.68 5.84 6.89
N ARG A 190 16.13 7.08 6.67
CA ARG A 190 16.41 8.07 7.72
C ARG A 190 15.52 9.28 7.52
N LEU A 191 15.03 9.85 8.60
CA LEU A 191 14.15 11.01 8.55
C LEU A 191 14.81 12.20 7.82
N ASP A 192 16.11 12.42 8.04
CA ASP A 192 16.85 13.52 7.41
C ASP A 192 16.98 13.36 5.89
N ASP A 193 17.05 12.13 5.38
CA ASP A 193 17.14 11.89 3.94
C ASP A 193 15.79 12.15 3.26
N LEU A 194 14.68 11.80 3.91
CA LEU A 194 13.33 12.12 3.43
C LEU A 194 13.08 13.62 3.39
N ARG A 195 13.58 14.38 4.40
CA ARG A 195 13.51 15.86 4.42
C ARG A 195 14.24 16.50 3.26
N LYS A 196 15.41 16.00 2.88
CA LYS A 196 16.20 16.53 1.75
C LYS A 196 15.46 16.33 0.42
N THR A 197 14.74 15.23 0.28
CA THR A 197 13.95 14.92 -0.93
C THR A 197 12.75 15.85 -1.05
N GLU A 198 12.06 16.16 0.05
CA GLU A 198 10.93 17.10 0.11
C GLU A 198 11.34 18.51 -0.37
N ILE A 199 12.45 19.04 0.16
CA ILE A 199 12.98 20.38 -0.20
C ILE A 199 13.35 20.45 -1.69
N ARG A 200 13.84 19.37 -2.27
CA ARG A 200 14.23 19.31 -3.68
C ARG A 200 13.02 19.26 -4.62
N GLY A 201 11.94 18.57 -4.23
CA GLY A 201 10.69 18.50 -4.99
C GLY A 201 9.89 19.80 -5.02
N THR A 202 10.05 20.68 -4.01
CA THR A 202 9.33 21.97 -3.92
C THR A 202 9.97 23.09 -4.74
N ARG A 203 11.18 22.88 -5.30
CA ARG A 203 11.93 23.87 -6.07
C ARG A 203 11.95 23.63 -7.60
N GLY A 204 11.15 22.70 -8.08
CA GLY A 204 11.05 22.31 -9.50
C GLY A 204 9.83 22.91 -10.20
#